data_71d390f7e173130c8fc7d9941fca8b3a
#
_entry.id   71d390f7e173130c8fc7d9941fca8b3a
#
_cell.length_a   1.000
_cell.length_b   1.000
_cell.length_c   1.000
_cell.angle_alpha   90.00
_cell.angle_beta   90.00
_cell.angle_gamma   90.00
#
_symmetry.space_group_name_H-M   'P 1'
#
loop_
_entity.id
_entity.type
_entity.pdbx_description
1 polymer ?
#
loop_
_entity_poly.entity_id
_entity_poly.type
_entity_poly.pdbx_seq_one_letter_code
_entity_poly.pdbx_strand_id
1 'polypeptide(L)'
;CQIEINETTVFAFRIYADIVINHMTGGGWGTGSAGSTFNADTLQFPGVPFGPDDFHGPAQCFTHDLEIHDYNNADEVRYCRLVGLRDLRHGYGWVDDKIVEFMNKLIDWGVAGFRLDASKHMFPHHIQGFLNRLSNLNTQWFPGNTKPFVFTEVIDLGGEAISYSEYTSFARVTEFKYGMNLGDVFRQNFGQRLASLRNFGEGWNFMAGLSAVAFVDNHDNQRGHGAGGFSRILTFFEDHHYKMANAFELAWPYGYVRIMSSYYWDRNIQNGKDVNEWVGPPSDSNGNTNNVRCFDNFVCEHRWRQITNMVKFHNAVAGTGVVNWWDNGFQAIAFGRGNKGFIVMNNEQTTIDQDFNINLHDGDYCDVITCDNNRPPCGSGSSCRGSVKVTNGWARIRVPNDANPYFAIHV
;
A
#
# COMPACT_ATOMS: atom_id res chain seq x y z
N CYS A 1 -7.37 4.50 5.83
CA CYS A 1 -8.79 4.52 5.45
C CYS A 1 -8.89 4.10 3.98
N GLN A 2 -9.47 2.96 3.69
CA GLN A 2 -9.68 2.52 2.31
C GLN A 2 -11.13 2.80 1.92
N ILE A 3 -11.33 3.46 0.76
CA ILE A 3 -12.66 3.79 0.24
C ILE A 3 -13.01 2.77 -0.84
N GLU A 4 -13.95 1.88 -0.56
CA GLU A 4 -14.63 1.07 -1.59
C GLU A 4 -15.89 1.83 -2.03
N ILE A 5 -15.94 2.27 -3.30
CA ILE A 5 -17.15 2.90 -3.85
C ILE A 5 -17.95 1.81 -4.57
N ASN A 6 -19.06 1.40 -3.99
CA ASN A 6 -20.04 0.54 -4.66
C ASN A 6 -21.18 1.41 -5.19
N GLU A 7 -21.50 1.31 -6.48
CA GLU A 7 -22.41 2.23 -7.22
C GLU A 7 -23.89 2.16 -6.85
N THR A 8 -24.28 1.34 -5.89
CA THR A 8 -25.67 1.27 -5.43
C THR A 8 -25.79 1.65 -3.97
N THR A 9 -26.15 2.91 -3.75
CA THR A 9 -26.72 3.49 -2.53
C THR A 9 -25.88 3.41 -1.26
N VAL A 10 -25.49 4.56 -0.76
CA VAL A 10 -24.72 4.84 0.45
C VAL A 10 -23.22 4.61 0.26
N PHE A 11 -22.44 5.67 0.31
CA PHE A 11 -20.98 5.62 0.39
C PHE A 11 -20.58 4.85 1.64
N ALA A 12 -20.37 3.54 1.52
CA ALA A 12 -19.90 2.72 2.62
C ALA A 12 -18.38 2.81 2.69
N PHE A 13 -17.87 3.64 3.57
CA PHE A 13 -16.46 3.63 3.92
C PHE A 13 -16.17 2.43 4.79
N ARG A 14 -15.14 1.65 4.45
CA ARG A 14 -14.61 0.60 5.31
C ARG A 14 -13.31 1.08 5.93
N ILE A 15 -13.23 1.02 7.25
CA ILE A 15 -12.00 1.33 7.98
C ILE A 15 -11.25 0.02 8.22
N TYR A 16 -9.99 -0.01 7.85
CA TYR A 16 -9.06 -1.07 8.24
C TYR A 16 -8.06 -0.47 9.22
N ALA A 17 -7.95 -1.09 10.40
CA ALA A 17 -7.03 -0.63 11.43
C ALA A 17 -5.65 -1.26 11.24
N ASP A 18 -4.62 -0.48 11.52
CA ASP A 18 -3.25 -0.97 11.61
C ASP A 18 -3.01 -1.50 13.03
N ILE A 19 -2.63 -2.76 13.14
CA ILE A 19 -2.54 -3.49 14.39
C ILE A 19 -1.08 -3.85 14.65
N VAL A 20 -0.45 -3.10 15.56
CA VAL A 20 0.91 -3.33 16.04
C VAL A 20 0.81 -4.23 17.28
N ILE A 21 1.05 -5.52 17.08
CA ILE A 21 0.91 -6.55 18.11
C ILE A 21 2.11 -7.48 18.22
N ASN A 22 3.11 -7.32 17.38
CA ASN A 22 4.36 -8.06 17.53
C ASN A 22 5.14 -7.59 18.77
N HIS A 23 5.08 -6.30 19.08
CA HIS A 23 5.95 -5.66 20.05
C HIS A 23 5.27 -4.48 20.75
N MET A 24 5.87 -4.05 21.83
CA MET A 24 5.65 -2.75 22.46
C MET A 24 6.78 -1.78 22.07
N THR A 25 6.80 -0.58 22.65
CA THR A 25 7.82 0.43 22.37
C THR A 25 9.25 -0.06 22.66
N GLY A 26 10.25 0.64 22.15
CA GLY A 26 11.67 0.47 22.49
C GLY A 26 11.98 0.84 23.95
N GLY A 27 13.24 0.93 24.31
CA GLY A 27 13.70 1.24 25.67
C GLY A 27 13.20 2.59 26.21
N GLY A 28 13.31 2.79 27.52
CA GLY A 28 12.90 4.00 28.22
C GLY A 28 11.56 3.90 28.94
N TRP A 29 11.10 5.02 29.46
CA TRP A 29 9.85 5.13 30.21
C TRP A 29 9.12 6.43 29.87
N GLY A 30 7.82 6.47 30.12
CA GLY A 30 7.04 7.66 29.83
C GLY A 30 5.58 7.57 30.24
N THR A 31 4.85 8.61 29.85
CA THR A 31 3.40 8.69 30.05
C THR A 31 2.74 8.99 28.72
N GLY A 32 1.77 8.19 28.34
CA GLY A 32 0.95 8.41 27.15
C GLY A 32 0.02 9.61 27.29
N SER A 33 -0.50 10.13 26.20
CA SER A 33 -1.38 11.31 26.16
C SER A 33 -2.66 11.15 27.01
N ALA A 34 -3.12 9.91 27.21
CA ALA A 34 -4.26 9.57 28.07
C ALA A 34 -3.89 9.33 29.54
N GLY A 35 -2.65 9.61 29.95
CA GLY A 35 -2.15 9.49 31.32
C GLY A 35 -1.69 8.11 31.75
N SER A 36 -1.73 7.09 30.88
CA SER A 36 -1.17 5.77 31.17
C SER A 36 0.36 5.83 31.16
N THR A 37 1.00 5.20 32.15
CA THR A 37 2.46 5.13 32.24
C THR A 37 2.99 3.83 31.65
N PHE A 38 4.25 3.84 31.21
CA PHE A 38 4.98 2.63 30.82
C PHE A 38 6.45 2.72 31.23
N ASN A 39 7.08 1.56 31.40
CA ASN A 39 8.52 1.43 31.53
C ASN A 39 8.99 0.21 30.73
N ALA A 40 9.52 0.46 29.53
CA ALA A 40 9.98 -0.59 28.62
C ALA A 40 11.26 -1.28 29.10
N ASP A 41 12.08 -0.63 29.95
CA ASP A 41 13.32 -1.22 30.49
C ASP A 41 13.01 -2.29 31.52
N THR A 42 11.88 -2.16 32.22
CA THR A 42 11.39 -3.15 33.18
C THR A 42 10.19 -3.95 32.66
N LEU A 43 9.84 -3.81 31.36
CA LEU A 43 8.73 -4.50 30.71
C LEU A 43 7.38 -4.29 31.42
N GLN A 44 7.11 -3.05 31.84
CA GLN A 44 5.88 -2.67 32.57
C GLN A 44 4.99 -1.81 31.67
N PHE A 45 3.85 -2.33 31.24
CA PHE A 45 2.88 -1.66 30.36
C PHE A 45 1.46 -1.76 30.93
N PRO A 46 1.16 -1.12 32.07
CA PRO A 46 -0.10 -1.32 32.79
C PRO A 46 -1.34 -0.88 31.99
N GLY A 47 -1.18 0.00 31.01
CA GLY A 47 -2.28 0.46 30.16
C GLY A 47 -2.82 -0.59 29.19
N VAL A 48 -2.09 -1.73 28.92
CA VAL A 48 -2.49 -2.78 27.95
C VAL A 48 -2.68 -4.18 28.51
N PRO A 49 -2.77 -4.52 29.69
CA PRO A 49 -1.92 -4.63 30.84
C PRO A 49 -0.86 -5.75 30.68
N PHE A 50 0.30 -5.43 30.15
CA PHE A 50 1.42 -6.36 29.99
C PHE A 50 2.53 -6.11 31.02
N GLY A 51 3.11 -7.19 31.53
CA GLY A 51 4.23 -7.24 32.45
C GLY A 51 5.38 -8.12 31.94
N PRO A 52 6.46 -8.32 32.72
CA PRO A 52 7.67 -9.00 32.27
C PRO A 52 7.47 -10.40 31.68
N ASP A 53 6.49 -11.16 32.17
CA ASP A 53 6.23 -12.53 31.73
C ASP A 53 5.55 -12.60 30.35
N ASP A 54 5.04 -11.45 29.84
CA ASP A 54 4.33 -11.32 28.58
C ASP A 54 5.25 -11.07 27.41
N PHE A 55 6.57 -11.06 27.62
CA PHE A 55 7.58 -10.82 26.61
C PHE A 55 8.51 -12.00 26.43
N HIS A 56 9.03 -12.18 25.20
CA HIS A 56 10.13 -13.10 24.98
C HIS A 56 11.41 -12.60 25.68
N GLY A 57 12.14 -13.53 26.25
CA GLY A 57 13.37 -13.27 27.00
C GLY A 57 14.48 -14.26 26.63
N PRO A 58 15.53 -14.36 27.47
CA PRO A 58 16.70 -15.23 27.18
C PRO A 58 16.35 -16.72 27.04
N ALA A 59 15.19 -17.14 27.48
CA ALA A 59 14.72 -18.53 27.32
C ALA A 59 14.28 -18.86 25.88
N GLN A 60 13.93 -17.87 25.08
CA GLN A 60 13.48 -18.01 23.69
C GLN A 60 14.45 -17.35 22.70
N CYS A 61 14.93 -16.15 22.99
CA CYS A 61 15.93 -15.46 22.18
C CYS A 61 17.33 -15.69 22.78
N PHE A 62 18.21 -16.31 22.03
CA PHE A 62 19.54 -16.70 22.50
C PHE A 62 20.65 -15.70 22.14
N THR A 63 20.33 -14.56 21.51
CA THR A 63 21.31 -13.51 21.27
C THR A 63 21.63 -12.77 22.56
N HIS A 64 22.85 -12.22 22.68
CA HIS A 64 23.36 -11.63 23.92
C HIS A 64 22.61 -10.40 24.41
N ASP A 65 21.98 -9.66 23.45
CA ASP A 65 21.24 -8.42 23.69
C ASP A 65 19.74 -8.55 23.42
N LEU A 66 19.29 -9.76 23.07
CA LEU A 66 17.92 -10.10 22.68
C LEU A 66 17.48 -9.45 21.36
N GLU A 67 18.41 -8.98 20.51
CA GLU A 67 18.12 -8.38 19.20
C GLU A 67 18.24 -9.42 18.06
N ILE A 68 17.61 -9.14 16.94
CA ILE A 68 17.77 -9.93 15.70
C ILE A 68 19.10 -9.54 15.06
N HIS A 69 19.95 -10.53 14.80
CA HIS A 69 21.23 -10.37 14.11
C HIS A 69 21.30 -11.18 12.82
N ASP A 70 20.57 -12.29 12.71
CA ASP A 70 20.56 -13.18 11.53
C ASP A 70 19.14 -13.44 11.02
N TYR A 71 18.78 -12.81 9.92
CA TYR A 71 17.50 -13.04 9.23
C TYR A 71 17.41 -14.39 8.52
N ASN A 72 18.49 -15.16 8.44
CA ASN A 72 18.47 -16.57 7.97
C ASN A 72 18.12 -17.56 9.09
N ASN A 73 18.01 -17.09 10.33
CA ASN A 73 17.56 -17.86 11.46
C ASN A 73 16.11 -17.51 11.82
N ALA A 74 15.16 -18.38 11.41
CA ALA A 74 13.73 -18.14 11.61
C ALA A 74 13.34 -17.97 13.09
N ASP A 75 13.99 -18.70 13.99
CA ASP A 75 13.71 -18.61 15.43
C ASP A 75 14.19 -17.27 15.98
N GLU A 76 15.36 -16.80 15.55
CA GLU A 76 15.87 -15.48 15.95
C GLU A 76 14.96 -14.36 15.48
N VAL A 77 14.49 -14.42 14.22
CA VAL A 77 13.56 -13.44 13.65
C VAL A 77 12.23 -13.38 14.43
N ARG A 78 11.79 -14.48 15.05
CA ARG A 78 10.47 -14.61 15.70
C ARG A 78 10.48 -14.56 17.22
N TYR A 79 11.63 -14.66 17.83
CA TYR A 79 11.77 -14.62 19.29
C TYR A 79 12.59 -13.45 19.81
N CYS A 80 13.36 -12.81 18.91
CA CYS A 80 14.22 -11.70 19.30
C CYS A 80 13.61 -10.36 18.91
N ARG A 81 14.10 -9.30 19.51
CA ARG A 81 13.60 -7.94 19.34
C ARG A 81 13.93 -7.39 17.96
N LEU A 82 12.93 -6.82 17.31
CA LEU A 82 13.10 -6.01 16.11
C LEU A 82 13.58 -4.60 16.55
N VAL A 83 14.81 -4.22 16.23
CA VAL A 83 15.41 -2.89 16.46
C VAL A 83 15.10 -2.31 17.85
N GLY A 84 15.27 -3.12 18.90
CA GLY A 84 15.09 -2.71 20.29
C GLY A 84 13.65 -2.68 20.79
N LEU A 85 12.66 -2.98 19.97
CA LEU A 85 11.26 -3.04 20.36
C LEU A 85 10.99 -4.28 21.24
N ARG A 86 10.20 -4.12 22.30
CA ARG A 86 9.95 -5.19 23.28
C ARG A 86 8.99 -6.21 22.72
N ASP A 87 9.49 -7.41 22.42
CA ASP A 87 8.83 -8.47 21.67
C ASP A 87 7.82 -9.23 22.52
N LEU A 88 6.56 -9.28 22.10
CA LEU A 88 5.46 -9.92 22.84
C LEU A 88 5.48 -11.43 22.68
N ARG A 89 5.22 -12.15 23.78
CA ARG A 89 5.20 -13.60 23.84
C ARG A 89 3.87 -14.18 23.32
N HIS A 90 3.72 -14.24 22.00
CA HIS A 90 2.55 -14.89 21.39
C HIS A 90 2.52 -16.39 21.71
N GLY A 91 1.30 -16.97 21.71
CA GLY A 91 1.09 -18.34 22.14
C GLY A 91 1.02 -18.49 23.67
N TYR A 92 1.27 -17.42 24.41
CA TYR A 92 0.98 -17.31 25.83
C TYR A 92 -0.45 -16.78 26.00
N GLY A 93 -1.33 -17.59 26.60
CA GLY A 93 -2.79 -17.36 26.57
C GLY A 93 -3.24 -15.96 26.96
N TRP A 94 -2.59 -15.33 27.94
CA TRP A 94 -2.91 -13.96 28.36
C TRP A 94 -2.64 -12.93 27.27
N VAL A 95 -1.50 -12.99 26.59
CA VAL A 95 -1.13 -12.05 25.51
C VAL A 95 -2.13 -12.20 24.37
N ASP A 96 -2.38 -13.44 23.91
CA ASP A 96 -3.32 -13.73 22.82
C ASP A 96 -4.75 -13.30 23.18
N ASP A 97 -5.18 -13.49 24.45
CA ASP A 97 -6.50 -13.06 24.92
C ASP A 97 -6.65 -11.54 24.83
N LYS A 98 -5.64 -10.78 25.23
CA LYS A 98 -5.66 -9.30 25.17
C LYS A 98 -5.64 -8.79 23.73
N ILE A 99 -4.91 -9.44 22.84
CA ILE A 99 -4.93 -9.13 21.40
C ILE A 99 -6.34 -9.34 20.82
N VAL A 100 -6.95 -10.49 21.11
CA VAL A 100 -8.32 -10.81 20.63
C VAL A 100 -9.36 -9.86 21.20
N GLU A 101 -9.29 -9.53 22.50
CA GLU A 101 -10.15 -8.51 23.12
C GLU A 101 -10.04 -7.16 22.40
N PHE A 102 -8.82 -6.69 22.17
CA PHE A 102 -8.56 -5.43 21.49
C PHE A 102 -9.13 -5.42 20.06
N MET A 103 -8.84 -6.44 19.27
CA MET A 103 -9.32 -6.51 17.89
C MET A 103 -10.85 -6.65 17.82
N ASN A 104 -11.47 -7.44 18.69
CA ASN A 104 -12.94 -7.55 18.77
C ASN A 104 -13.60 -6.22 19.17
N LYS A 105 -13.00 -5.46 20.08
CA LYS A 105 -13.48 -4.11 20.41
C LYS A 105 -13.46 -3.16 19.22
N LEU A 106 -12.46 -3.26 18.35
CA LEU A 106 -12.40 -2.48 17.10
C LEU A 106 -13.49 -2.92 16.12
N ILE A 107 -13.77 -4.23 16.02
CA ILE A 107 -14.88 -4.78 15.22
C ILE A 107 -16.22 -4.24 15.73
N ASP A 108 -16.41 -4.20 17.04
CA ASP A 108 -17.64 -3.65 17.65
C ASP A 108 -17.83 -2.16 17.32
N TRP A 109 -16.76 -1.43 17.14
CA TRP A 109 -16.78 -0.01 16.69
C TRP A 109 -16.95 0.17 15.18
N GLY A 110 -17.03 -0.92 14.41
CA GLY A 110 -17.27 -0.87 12.96
C GLY A 110 -16.01 -0.95 12.10
N VAL A 111 -14.86 -1.33 12.66
CA VAL A 111 -13.67 -1.64 11.84
C VAL A 111 -13.94 -2.88 11.01
N ALA A 112 -13.66 -2.79 9.69
CA ALA A 112 -13.97 -3.82 8.70
C ALA A 112 -12.81 -4.79 8.42
N GLY A 113 -11.62 -4.49 8.93
CA GLY A 113 -10.45 -5.33 8.71
C GLY A 113 -9.19 -4.79 9.35
N PHE A 114 -8.08 -5.49 9.13
CA PHE A 114 -6.83 -5.23 9.82
C PHE A 114 -5.62 -5.35 8.90
N ARG A 115 -4.65 -4.44 9.04
CA ARG A 115 -3.26 -4.67 8.69
C ARG A 115 -2.57 -5.19 9.93
N LEU A 116 -1.92 -6.34 9.86
CA LEU A 116 -1.07 -6.82 10.93
C LEU A 116 0.37 -6.40 10.66
N ASP A 117 0.84 -5.48 11.47
CA ASP A 117 2.21 -4.97 11.44
C ASP A 117 3.22 -6.05 11.80
N ALA A 118 4.43 -5.97 11.25
CA ALA A 118 5.58 -6.81 11.58
C ALA A 118 5.27 -8.34 11.65
N SER A 119 4.34 -8.82 10.81
CA SER A 119 3.88 -10.22 10.86
C SER A 119 5.00 -11.23 10.60
N LYS A 120 6.05 -10.83 9.88
CA LYS A 120 7.27 -11.62 9.67
C LYS A 120 7.88 -12.10 10.99
N HIS A 121 7.74 -11.32 12.05
CA HIS A 121 8.29 -11.54 13.37
C HIS A 121 7.38 -12.34 14.31
N MET A 122 6.23 -12.80 13.80
CA MET A 122 5.27 -13.64 14.53
C MET A 122 5.11 -15.00 13.85
N PHE A 123 4.94 -16.06 14.63
CA PHE A 123 4.65 -17.38 14.06
C PHE A 123 3.29 -17.39 13.36
N PRO A 124 3.19 -17.90 12.10
CA PRO A 124 1.92 -17.95 11.36
C PRO A 124 0.79 -18.62 12.11
N HIS A 125 1.07 -19.70 12.86
CA HIS A 125 0.06 -20.41 13.62
C HIS A 125 -0.48 -19.62 14.84
N HIS A 126 0.32 -18.75 15.46
CA HIS A 126 -0.16 -17.84 16.50
C HIS A 126 -1.11 -16.79 15.89
N ILE A 127 -0.71 -16.16 14.77
CA ILE A 127 -1.58 -15.22 14.03
C ILE A 127 -2.90 -15.88 13.68
N GLN A 128 -2.86 -17.07 13.06
CA GLN A 128 -4.07 -17.81 12.71
C GLN A 128 -4.92 -18.15 13.94
N GLY A 129 -4.26 -18.47 15.07
CA GLY A 129 -4.92 -18.77 16.35
C GLY A 129 -5.80 -17.63 16.83
N PHE A 130 -5.29 -16.40 16.89
CA PHE A 130 -6.12 -15.27 17.34
C PHE A 130 -7.08 -14.78 16.24
N LEU A 131 -6.74 -14.84 14.95
CA LEU A 131 -7.68 -14.52 13.86
C LEU A 131 -8.92 -15.43 13.88
N ASN A 132 -8.76 -16.71 14.17
CA ASN A 132 -9.88 -17.66 14.29
C ASN A 132 -10.83 -17.34 15.46
N ARG A 133 -10.36 -16.60 16.45
CA ARG A 133 -11.14 -16.18 17.63
C ARG A 133 -11.84 -14.84 17.42
N LEU A 134 -11.61 -14.14 16.30
CA LEU A 134 -12.27 -12.88 16.01
C LEU A 134 -13.75 -13.07 15.74
N SER A 135 -14.54 -12.13 16.22
CA SER A 135 -15.97 -12.00 15.93
C SER A 135 -16.21 -11.78 14.43
N ASN A 136 -17.42 -12.02 13.98
CA ASN A 136 -17.88 -11.50 12.71
C ASN A 136 -18.03 -9.98 12.81
N LEU A 137 -18.01 -9.30 11.66
CA LEU A 137 -18.20 -7.86 11.60
C LEU A 137 -19.55 -7.45 12.19
N ASN A 138 -19.59 -6.25 12.76
CA ASN A 138 -20.78 -5.70 13.41
C ASN A 138 -21.91 -5.55 12.38
N THR A 139 -23.04 -6.24 12.64
CA THR A 139 -24.19 -6.29 11.74
C THR A 139 -24.95 -4.97 11.61
N GLN A 140 -24.61 -3.97 12.44
CA GLN A 140 -25.13 -2.60 12.26
C GLN A 140 -24.65 -1.99 10.92
N TRP A 141 -23.47 -2.38 10.43
CA TRP A 141 -22.85 -1.81 9.22
C TRP A 141 -22.53 -2.84 8.15
N PHE A 142 -22.47 -4.13 8.48
CA PHE A 142 -22.02 -5.18 7.57
C PHE A 142 -23.03 -6.35 7.51
N PRO A 143 -23.06 -7.11 6.40
CA PRO A 143 -23.86 -8.34 6.33
C PRO A 143 -23.45 -9.33 7.42
N GLY A 144 -24.42 -10.09 7.92
CA GLY A 144 -24.17 -11.14 8.90
C GLY A 144 -23.18 -12.21 8.38
N ASN A 145 -22.49 -12.87 9.29
CA ASN A 145 -21.46 -13.89 9.01
C ASN A 145 -20.27 -13.41 8.16
N THR A 146 -20.02 -12.11 8.11
CA THR A 146 -18.85 -11.53 7.42
C THR A 146 -17.67 -11.47 8.36
N LYS A 147 -16.53 -12.05 7.99
CA LYS A 147 -15.27 -11.94 8.74
C LYS A 147 -14.52 -10.66 8.36
N PRO A 148 -13.67 -10.11 9.26
CA PRO A 148 -12.78 -9.01 8.94
C PRO A 148 -11.86 -9.35 7.76
N PHE A 149 -11.59 -8.37 6.89
CA PHE A 149 -10.53 -8.47 5.91
C PHE A 149 -9.17 -8.37 6.63
N VAL A 150 -8.21 -9.24 6.29
CA VAL A 150 -6.89 -9.22 6.93
C VAL A 150 -5.80 -9.24 5.87
N PHE A 151 -4.81 -8.39 6.06
CA PHE A 151 -3.53 -8.52 5.38
C PHE A 151 -2.38 -8.33 6.35
N THR A 152 -1.28 -9.01 6.07
CA THR A 152 -0.09 -9.06 6.91
C THR A 152 1.06 -8.32 6.25
N GLU A 153 1.82 -7.61 7.06
CA GLU A 153 3.10 -7.07 6.60
C GLU A 153 4.18 -8.13 6.76
N VAL A 154 4.69 -8.58 5.62
CA VAL A 154 5.84 -9.47 5.55
C VAL A 154 6.78 -8.94 4.48
N ILE A 155 7.94 -8.41 4.91
CA ILE A 155 8.98 -7.96 3.99
C ILE A 155 9.77 -9.18 3.55
N ASP A 156 9.48 -9.69 2.35
CA ASP A 156 10.18 -10.82 1.74
C ASP A 156 10.69 -10.44 0.35
N LEU A 157 11.98 -10.12 0.26
CA LEU A 157 12.66 -9.88 -1.01
C LEU A 157 13.34 -11.13 -1.56
N GLY A 158 13.25 -12.24 -0.84
CA GLY A 158 13.94 -13.50 -1.09
C GLY A 158 15.30 -13.59 -0.39
N GLY A 159 15.76 -14.81 -0.15
CA GLY A 159 17.08 -15.08 0.43
C GLY A 159 17.14 -15.07 1.96
N GLU A 160 16.03 -14.94 2.65
CA GLU A 160 15.89 -15.02 4.11
C GLU A 160 15.12 -16.26 4.54
N ALA A 161 15.16 -16.59 5.82
CA ALA A 161 14.51 -17.79 6.35
C ALA A 161 12.98 -17.74 6.31
N ILE A 162 12.39 -16.56 6.42
CA ILE A 162 10.94 -16.35 6.48
C ILE A 162 10.41 -15.97 5.10
N SER A 163 9.41 -16.71 4.61
CA SER A 163 8.76 -16.46 3.33
C SER A 163 7.33 -15.95 3.51
N TYR A 164 6.90 -15.05 2.60
CA TYR A 164 5.52 -14.60 2.49
C TYR A 164 4.53 -15.77 2.37
N SER A 165 4.94 -16.88 1.77
CA SER A 165 4.09 -18.05 1.53
C SER A 165 3.55 -18.70 2.80
N GLU A 166 4.21 -18.48 3.94
CA GLU A 166 3.76 -18.99 5.23
C GLU A 166 2.45 -18.34 5.72
N TYR A 167 2.12 -17.14 5.19
CA TYR A 167 0.99 -16.33 5.64
C TYR A 167 -0.17 -16.31 4.63
N THR A 168 0.05 -16.70 3.37
CA THR A 168 -0.95 -16.59 2.29
C THR A 168 -2.16 -17.51 2.44
N SER A 169 -2.11 -18.51 3.32
CA SER A 169 -3.23 -19.43 3.57
C SER A 169 -4.39 -18.80 4.36
N PHE A 170 -4.14 -17.71 5.08
CA PHE A 170 -5.15 -17.08 5.96
C PHE A 170 -5.25 -15.56 5.80
N ALA A 171 -4.34 -14.90 5.12
CA ALA A 171 -4.36 -13.46 4.90
C ALA A 171 -3.76 -13.11 3.53
N ARG A 172 -4.01 -11.88 3.05
CA ARG A 172 -3.19 -11.29 1.99
C ARG A 172 -1.88 -10.81 2.60
N VAL A 173 -0.85 -10.66 1.76
CA VAL A 173 0.49 -10.28 2.19
C VAL A 173 0.98 -9.08 1.38
N THR A 174 1.70 -8.16 2.01
CA THR A 174 2.33 -7.02 1.36
C THR A 174 3.40 -7.45 0.34
N GLU A 175 3.30 -7.00 -0.91
CA GLU A 175 4.29 -7.30 -1.96
C GLU A 175 5.27 -6.13 -2.11
N PHE A 176 6.32 -6.12 -1.31
CA PHE A 176 7.33 -5.04 -1.31
C PHE A 176 8.15 -4.96 -2.60
N LYS A 177 8.29 -6.07 -3.34
CA LYS A 177 8.98 -6.07 -4.64
C LYS A 177 8.24 -5.23 -5.68
N TYR A 178 6.91 -5.07 -5.54
CA TYR A 178 6.08 -4.32 -6.48
C TYR A 178 6.54 -2.86 -6.61
N GLY A 179 6.48 -2.07 -5.55
CA GLY A 179 6.87 -0.66 -5.56
C GLY A 179 8.34 -0.45 -5.90
N MET A 180 9.22 -1.31 -5.35
CA MET A 180 10.66 -1.28 -5.61
C MET A 180 10.97 -1.45 -7.11
N ASN A 181 10.44 -2.48 -7.75
CA ASN A 181 10.70 -2.73 -9.16
C ASN A 181 9.98 -1.73 -10.08
N LEU A 182 8.79 -1.28 -9.68
CA LEU A 182 8.08 -0.25 -10.44
C LEU A 182 8.85 1.08 -10.43
N GLY A 183 9.42 1.46 -9.29
CA GLY A 183 10.29 2.62 -9.20
C GLY A 183 11.55 2.50 -10.06
N ASP A 184 12.16 1.33 -10.12
CA ASP A 184 13.30 1.07 -11.03
C ASP A 184 12.92 1.26 -12.49
N VAL A 185 11.73 0.81 -12.89
CA VAL A 185 11.25 0.95 -14.27
C VAL A 185 11.03 2.41 -14.64
N PHE A 186 10.34 3.19 -13.80
CA PHE A 186 10.08 4.61 -14.09
C PHE A 186 11.33 5.48 -14.03
N ARG A 187 12.29 5.14 -13.16
CA ARG A 187 13.60 5.81 -13.09
C ARG A 187 14.62 5.28 -14.08
N GLN A 188 14.29 4.23 -14.83
CA GLN A 188 15.20 3.56 -15.77
C GLN A 188 16.46 2.98 -15.11
N ASN A 189 16.35 2.64 -13.81
CA ASN A 189 17.43 1.99 -13.08
C ASN A 189 17.74 0.63 -13.70
N PHE A 190 19.00 0.23 -13.68
CA PHE A 190 19.46 -1.10 -14.14
C PHE A 190 19.02 -1.46 -15.56
N GLY A 191 18.80 -0.45 -16.43
CA GLY A 191 18.35 -0.64 -17.80
C GLY A 191 16.87 -1.06 -17.95
N GLN A 192 16.08 -0.92 -16.88
CA GLN A 192 14.64 -1.19 -16.91
C GLN A 192 13.88 -0.18 -17.78
N ARG A 193 12.75 -0.60 -18.31
CA ARG A 193 11.93 0.17 -19.28
C ARG A 193 10.45 -0.08 -19.03
N LEU A 194 9.60 0.85 -19.44
CA LEU A 194 8.15 0.60 -19.42
C LEU A 194 7.78 -0.65 -20.23
N ALA A 195 8.42 -0.91 -21.36
CA ALA A 195 8.18 -2.12 -22.16
C ALA A 195 8.39 -3.43 -21.37
N SER A 196 9.22 -3.42 -20.32
CA SER A 196 9.45 -4.57 -19.44
C SER A 196 8.23 -4.94 -18.58
N LEU A 197 7.26 -4.02 -18.42
CA LEU A 197 6.08 -4.22 -17.56
C LEU A 197 5.04 -5.18 -18.14
N ARG A 198 5.21 -5.69 -19.35
CA ARG A 198 4.25 -6.56 -20.05
C ARG A 198 3.76 -7.76 -19.24
N ASN A 199 4.58 -8.30 -18.35
CA ASN A 199 4.26 -9.42 -17.47
C ASN A 199 4.52 -9.11 -16.01
N PHE A 200 4.40 -7.84 -15.62
CA PHE A 200 4.69 -7.36 -14.27
C PHE A 200 3.79 -8.04 -13.23
N GLY A 201 4.37 -8.47 -12.13
CA GLY A 201 3.73 -9.29 -11.11
C GLY A 201 4.32 -10.70 -11.07
N GLU A 202 3.52 -11.72 -11.25
CA GLU A 202 3.96 -13.13 -11.19
C GLU A 202 5.07 -13.45 -12.19
N GLY A 203 5.07 -12.80 -13.36
CA GLY A 203 6.16 -12.90 -14.35
C GLY A 203 7.49 -12.30 -13.90
N TRP A 204 7.50 -11.56 -12.80
CA TRP A 204 8.68 -11.00 -12.14
C TRP A 204 9.02 -11.73 -10.83
N ASN A 205 8.51 -12.94 -10.63
CA ASN A 205 8.65 -13.73 -9.42
C ASN A 205 8.07 -13.04 -8.16
N PHE A 206 6.98 -12.29 -8.33
CA PHE A 206 6.18 -11.82 -7.21
C PHE A 206 5.22 -12.92 -6.76
N MET A 207 4.63 -12.77 -5.59
CA MET A 207 3.61 -13.72 -5.14
C MET A 207 2.38 -13.71 -6.06
N ALA A 208 1.54 -14.72 -5.94
CA ALA A 208 0.29 -14.77 -6.70
C ALA A 208 -0.58 -13.51 -6.42
N GLY A 209 -1.10 -12.88 -7.47
CA GLY A 209 -1.84 -11.62 -7.35
C GLY A 209 -3.03 -11.69 -6.40
N LEU A 210 -3.70 -12.84 -6.29
CA LEU A 210 -4.79 -13.04 -5.33
C LEU A 210 -4.33 -12.99 -3.86
N SER A 211 -3.05 -13.20 -3.59
CA SER A 211 -2.47 -13.13 -2.24
C SER A 211 -1.80 -11.79 -1.95
N ALA A 212 -1.53 -10.99 -2.97
CA ALA A 212 -0.74 -9.78 -2.85
C ALA A 212 -1.56 -8.56 -2.42
N VAL A 213 -0.94 -7.69 -1.61
CA VAL A 213 -1.29 -6.27 -1.48
C VAL A 213 -0.21 -5.48 -2.18
N ALA A 214 -0.56 -4.85 -3.30
CA ALA A 214 0.33 -4.06 -4.12
C ALA A 214 0.31 -2.59 -3.70
N PHE A 215 1.44 -1.89 -3.79
CA PHE A 215 1.56 -0.46 -3.51
C PHE A 215 2.83 0.11 -4.15
N VAL A 216 2.80 1.38 -4.52
CA VAL A 216 3.98 2.10 -5.00
C VAL A 216 4.91 2.41 -3.83
N ASP A 217 4.37 2.95 -2.74
CA ASP A 217 5.06 3.22 -1.49
C ASP A 217 4.19 2.93 -0.27
N ASN A 218 4.82 2.87 0.90
CA ASN A 218 4.16 2.84 2.20
C ASN A 218 4.85 3.82 3.17
N HIS A 219 4.32 3.92 4.40
CA HIS A 219 4.81 4.85 5.41
C HIS A 219 6.26 4.61 5.85
N ASP A 220 6.80 3.37 5.67
CA ASP A 220 8.17 3.03 5.99
C ASP A 220 9.11 3.30 4.82
N ASN A 221 8.83 2.71 3.64
CA ASN A 221 9.77 2.79 2.52
C ASN A 221 9.83 4.18 1.89
N GLN A 222 8.79 5.03 2.04
CA GLN A 222 8.86 6.44 1.67
C GLN A 222 9.88 7.25 2.51
N ARG A 223 10.26 6.70 3.69
CA ARG A 223 11.26 7.26 4.61
C ARG A 223 12.59 6.52 4.57
N GLY A 224 12.74 5.57 3.65
CA GLY A 224 13.95 4.80 3.46
C GLY A 224 14.06 3.55 4.32
N HIS A 225 13.01 3.19 5.07
CA HIS A 225 12.93 1.95 5.85
C HIS A 225 12.36 0.80 5.00
N GLY A 226 12.49 -0.43 5.48
CA GLY A 226 11.98 -1.61 4.80
C GLY A 226 12.74 -1.93 3.51
N ALA A 227 12.05 -1.98 2.38
CA ALA A 227 12.59 -2.44 1.11
C ALA A 227 12.82 -1.30 0.12
N GLY A 228 13.98 -1.29 -0.56
CA GLY A 228 14.24 -0.48 -1.75
C GLY A 228 15.00 0.84 -1.53
N GLY A 229 14.77 1.52 -0.44
CA GLY A 229 15.39 2.83 -0.16
C GLY A 229 15.01 3.93 -1.17
N PHE A 230 15.52 5.16 -0.95
CA PHE A 230 15.14 6.35 -1.75
C PHE A 230 15.50 6.28 -3.23
N SER A 231 16.48 5.48 -3.60
CA SER A 231 16.91 5.36 -5.01
C SER A 231 15.96 4.50 -5.85
N ARG A 232 15.11 3.70 -5.22
CA ARG A 232 14.20 2.76 -5.89
C ARG A 232 12.74 3.10 -5.66
N ILE A 233 12.35 3.47 -4.44
CA ILE A 233 10.95 3.78 -4.10
C ILE A 233 10.58 5.16 -4.62
N LEU A 234 9.50 5.23 -5.40
CA LEU A 234 8.86 6.49 -5.80
C LEU A 234 7.95 6.97 -4.68
N THR A 235 7.98 8.26 -4.42
CA THR A 235 7.18 8.91 -3.40
C THR A 235 6.58 10.22 -3.93
N PHE A 236 5.75 10.86 -3.16
CA PHE A 236 5.18 12.16 -3.54
C PHE A 236 6.23 13.25 -3.81
N PHE A 237 7.48 13.07 -3.35
CA PHE A 237 8.59 14.00 -3.66
C PHE A 237 9.01 13.97 -5.13
N GLU A 238 8.77 12.85 -5.83
CA GLU A 238 8.97 12.71 -7.28
C GLU A 238 7.62 12.64 -7.99
N ASP A 239 6.79 13.65 -7.80
CA ASP A 239 5.37 13.68 -8.13
C ASP A 239 5.03 13.22 -9.56
N HIS A 240 5.85 13.54 -10.54
CA HIS A 240 5.67 13.16 -11.93
C HIS A 240 5.66 11.63 -12.12
N HIS A 241 6.75 10.96 -11.78
CA HIS A 241 6.84 9.50 -11.87
C HIS A 241 5.92 8.79 -10.88
N TYR A 242 5.70 9.38 -9.71
CA TYR A 242 4.80 8.83 -8.71
C TYR A 242 3.36 8.76 -9.21
N LYS A 243 2.86 9.82 -9.85
CA LYS A 243 1.52 9.84 -10.48
C LYS A 243 1.41 8.80 -11.59
N MET A 244 2.43 8.65 -12.42
CA MET A 244 2.46 7.64 -13.48
C MET A 244 2.49 6.22 -12.90
N ALA A 245 3.29 5.96 -11.89
CA ALA A 245 3.37 4.66 -11.22
C ALA A 245 2.05 4.25 -10.58
N ASN A 246 1.37 5.18 -9.87
CA ASN A 246 0.04 4.94 -9.32
C ASN A 246 -1.01 4.72 -10.42
N ALA A 247 -0.90 5.44 -11.56
CA ALA A 247 -1.81 5.22 -12.69
C ALA A 247 -1.60 3.82 -13.32
N PHE A 248 -0.34 3.36 -13.44
CA PHE A 248 -0.05 2.00 -13.86
C PHE A 248 -0.59 0.97 -12.87
N GLU A 249 -0.33 1.13 -11.59
CA GLU A 249 -0.80 0.25 -10.52
C GLU A 249 -2.32 0.09 -10.56
N LEU A 250 -3.04 1.19 -10.66
CA LEU A 250 -4.51 1.21 -10.73
C LEU A 250 -5.06 0.65 -12.06
N ALA A 251 -4.27 0.69 -13.13
CA ALA A 251 -4.65 0.11 -14.43
C ALA A 251 -4.26 -1.37 -14.54
N TRP A 252 -3.25 -1.86 -13.83
CA TRP A 252 -2.71 -3.20 -13.96
C TRP A 252 -3.46 -4.21 -13.09
N PRO A 253 -3.81 -5.41 -13.59
CA PRO A 253 -4.63 -6.38 -12.85
C PRO A 253 -3.80 -7.27 -11.91
N TYR A 254 -3.05 -6.67 -10.99
CA TYR A 254 -2.25 -7.41 -10.03
C TYR A 254 -2.49 -6.94 -8.61
N GLY A 255 -2.78 -7.87 -7.70
CA GLY A 255 -2.88 -7.62 -6.28
C GLY A 255 -4.13 -6.83 -5.86
N TYR A 256 -4.20 -6.59 -4.57
CA TYR A 256 -5.11 -5.65 -3.93
C TYR A 256 -4.38 -4.33 -3.81
N VAL A 257 -4.83 -3.32 -4.54
CA VAL A 257 -4.13 -2.04 -4.65
C VAL A 257 -4.30 -1.19 -3.40
N ARG A 258 -3.22 -0.62 -2.90
CA ARG A 258 -3.19 0.29 -1.77
C ARG A 258 -2.47 1.59 -2.14
N ILE A 259 -3.19 2.70 -2.12
CA ILE A 259 -2.63 4.03 -2.36
C ILE A 259 -2.22 4.66 -1.02
N MET A 260 -1.00 5.19 -0.96
CA MET A 260 -0.51 5.94 0.19
C MET A 260 -1.21 7.30 0.29
N SER A 261 -1.35 7.81 1.51
CA SER A 261 -1.76 9.18 1.80
C SER A 261 -0.90 9.74 2.93
N SER A 262 0.02 10.60 2.56
CA SER A 262 1.07 11.09 3.44
C SER A 262 0.72 12.41 4.10
N TYR A 263 1.42 12.73 5.18
CA TYR A 263 1.64 14.11 5.61
C TYR A 263 2.99 14.61 5.11
N TYR A 264 3.15 15.93 4.97
CA TYR A 264 4.39 16.54 4.50
C TYR A 264 5.41 16.63 5.62
N TRP A 265 6.68 16.43 5.28
CA TRP A 265 7.84 16.77 6.10
C TRP A 265 9.00 17.24 5.21
N ASP A 266 9.90 18.04 5.77
CA ASP A 266 11.10 18.49 5.06
C ASP A 266 12.13 17.35 5.01
N ARG A 267 12.16 16.61 3.89
CA ARG A 267 13.12 15.51 3.67
C ARG A 267 14.54 16.06 3.57
N ASN A 268 15.44 15.55 4.41
CA ASN A 268 16.84 15.96 4.45
C ASN A 268 17.76 14.74 4.38
N ILE A 269 18.22 14.41 3.17
CA ILE A 269 19.06 13.23 2.94
C ILE A 269 20.51 13.54 3.26
N GLN A 270 21.07 12.86 4.27
CA GLN A 270 22.49 12.90 4.63
C GLN A 270 23.05 11.47 4.66
N ASN A 271 24.12 11.21 3.91
CA ASN A 271 24.73 9.88 3.79
C ASN A 271 23.73 8.75 3.44
N GLY A 272 22.75 9.05 2.59
CA GLY A 272 21.74 8.09 2.13
C GLY A 272 20.57 7.85 3.12
N LYS A 273 20.51 8.59 4.22
CA LYS A 273 19.41 8.56 5.20
C LYS A 273 18.71 9.91 5.27
N ASP A 274 17.41 9.89 5.48
CA ASP A 274 16.65 11.09 5.82
C ASP A 274 16.82 11.37 7.32
N VAL A 275 17.55 12.44 7.67
CA VAL A 275 17.75 12.81 9.08
C VAL A 275 16.47 13.37 9.74
N ASN A 276 15.44 13.64 8.95
CA ASN A 276 14.11 14.07 9.40
C ASN A 276 13.07 12.92 9.32
N GLU A 277 13.48 11.68 9.14
CA GLU A 277 12.59 10.51 9.06
C GLU A 277 11.67 10.34 10.28
N TRP A 278 12.09 10.85 11.44
CA TRP A 278 11.39 10.78 12.72
C TRP A 278 10.24 11.78 12.86
N VAL A 279 10.12 12.78 11.95
CA VAL A 279 9.07 13.80 12.03
C VAL A 279 7.70 13.14 11.96
N GLY A 280 6.91 13.32 13.02
CA GLY A 280 5.55 12.79 13.14
C GLY A 280 4.51 13.60 12.36
N PRO A 281 3.24 13.21 12.41
CA PRO A 281 2.16 13.95 11.75
C PRO A 281 2.03 15.36 12.34
N PRO A 282 1.53 16.33 11.55
CA PRO A 282 1.29 17.69 12.03
C PRO A 282 0.42 17.66 13.28
N SER A 283 0.93 18.25 14.37
CA SER A 283 0.32 18.20 15.70
C SER A 283 0.30 19.59 16.35
N ASP A 284 -0.61 19.78 17.30
CA ASP A 284 -0.66 20.97 18.14
C ASP A 284 0.43 20.93 19.25
N SER A 285 0.52 21.99 20.04
CA SER A 285 1.47 22.11 21.15
C SER A 285 1.23 21.08 22.28
N ASN A 286 0.09 20.43 22.32
CA ASN A 286 -0.26 19.37 23.28
C ASN A 286 0.00 17.96 22.73
N GLY A 287 0.53 17.86 21.50
CA GLY A 287 0.79 16.58 20.84
C GLY A 287 -0.43 15.93 20.16
N ASN A 288 -1.57 16.62 20.08
CA ASN A 288 -2.72 16.13 19.35
C ASN A 288 -2.53 16.32 17.85
N THR A 289 -2.76 15.29 17.05
CA THR A 289 -2.71 15.39 15.59
C THR A 289 -3.73 16.39 15.08
N ASN A 290 -3.29 17.32 14.23
CA ASN A 290 -4.14 18.33 13.63
C ASN A 290 -5.19 17.71 12.69
N ASN A 291 -6.32 18.39 12.52
CA ASN A 291 -7.28 18.00 11.50
C ASN A 291 -6.64 18.02 10.12
N VAL A 292 -6.93 16.98 9.32
CA VAL A 292 -6.40 16.83 7.97
C VAL A 292 -6.85 17.99 7.09
N ARG A 293 -5.88 18.72 6.53
CA ARG A 293 -6.05 19.70 5.47
C ARG A 293 -5.22 19.26 4.28
N CYS A 294 -5.91 18.68 3.30
CA CYS A 294 -5.25 18.20 2.08
C CYS A 294 -4.62 19.38 1.31
N PHE A 295 -3.46 19.12 0.70
CA PHE A 295 -2.68 20.09 -0.08
C PHE A 295 -2.02 21.20 0.73
N ASP A 296 -1.95 21.05 2.04
CA ASP A 296 -1.21 21.84 3.00
C ASP A 296 -0.15 20.92 3.67
N ASN A 297 -0.26 20.68 4.97
CA ASN A 297 0.65 19.76 5.71
C ASN A 297 0.28 18.26 5.50
N PHE A 298 -0.86 17.97 4.90
CA PHE A 298 -1.23 16.63 4.46
C PHE A 298 -1.22 16.59 2.93
N VAL A 299 -0.39 15.74 2.35
CA VAL A 299 -0.19 15.63 0.91
C VAL A 299 -1.45 15.12 0.21
N CYS A 300 -2.10 14.13 0.82
CA CYS A 300 -3.36 13.53 0.35
C CYS A 300 -3.28 13.05 -1.11
N GLU A 301 -2.31 12.25 -1.45
CA GLU A 301 -2.07 11.73 -2.82
C GLU A 301 -3.31 11.06 -3.40
N HIS A 302 -4.10 10.39 -2.54
CA HIS A 302 -5.38 9.79 -2.91
C HIS A 302 -6.42 10.78 -3.46
N ARG A 303 -6.22 12.10 -3.22
CA ARG A 303 -7.07 13.20 -3.75
C ARG A 303 -6.46 13.92 -4.95
N TRP A 304 -5.25 13.55 -5.36
CA TRP A 304 -4.71 14.07 -6.61
C TRP A 304 -5.58 13.63 -7.76
N ARG A 305 -5.97 14.57 -8.65
CA ARG A 305 -6.93 14.32 -9.73
C ARG A 305 -6.61 13.03 -10.50
N GLN A 306 -5.35 12.85 -10.87
CA GLN A 306 -4.88 11.70 -11.64
C GLN A 306 -5.14 10.39 -10.88
N ILE A 307 -4.81 10.34 -9.60
CA ILE A 307 -4.99 9.15 -8.76
C ILE A 307 -6.48 8.91 -8.51
N THR A 308 -7.25 9.94 -8.09
CA THR A 308 -8.70 9.82 -7.85
C THR A 308 -9.44 9.30 -9.09
N ASN A 309 -9.10 9.82 -10.27
CA ASN A 309 -9.76 9.39 -11.50
C ASN A 309 -9.32 7.99 -11.92
N MET A 310 -8.06 7.62 -11.67
CA MET A 310 -7.60 6.25 -11.92
C MET A 310 -8.18 5.22 -10.94
N VAL A 311 -8.61 5.62 -9.74
CA VAL A 311 -9.44 4.75 -8.87
C VAL A 311 -10.78 4.44 -9.53
N LYS A 312 -11.43 5.43 -10.17
CA LYS A 312 -12.66 5.18 -10.95
C LYS A 312 -12.40 4.25 -12.14
N PHE A 313 -11.29 4.48 -12.86
CA PHE A 313 -10.83 3.57 -13.91
C PHE A 313 -10.66 2.13 -13.37
N HIS A 314 -9.92 1.95 -12.28
CA HIS A 314 -9.70 0.65 -11.64
C HIS A 314 -11.01 -0.09 -11.37
N ASN A 315 -11.99 0.60 -10.78
CA ASN A 315 -13.30 0.03 -10.48
C ASN A 315 -14.08 -0.33 -11.76
N ALA A 316 -14.06 0.54 -12.77
CA ALA A 316 -14.75 0.28 -14.04
C ALA A 316 -14.19 -0.95 -14.77
N VAL A 317 -12.88 -1.16 -14.73
CA VAL A 317 -12.20 -2.28 -15.40
C VAL A 317 -12.09 -3.54 -14.55
N ALA A 318 -12.61 -3.53 -13.32
CA ALA A 318 -12.51 -4.66 -12.40
C ALA A 318 -12.97 -5.98 -13.05
N GLY A 319 -12.21 -7.05 -12.76
CA GLY A 319 -12.46 -8.40 -13.28
C GLY A 319 -12.07 -8.61 -14.76
N THR A 320 -11.44 -7.63 -15.43
CA THR A 320 -10.95 -7.80 -16.81
C THR A 320 -9.44 -8.01 -16.86
N GLY A 321 -9.00 -8.78 -17.85
CA GLY A 321 -7.57 -8.98 -18.15
C GLY A 321 -6.99 -7.90 -19.07
N VAL A 322 -5.67 -7.94 -19.23
CA VAL A 322 -4.93 -7.09 -20.18
C VAL A 322 -5.16 -7.60 -21.61
N VAL A 323 -5.45 -6.68 -22.52
CA VAL A 323 -5.61 -6.94 -23.97
C VAL A 323 -4.86 -5.87 -24.77
N ASN A 324 -4.56 -6.17 -26.02
CA ASN A 324 -3.98 -5.21 -26.97
C ASN A 324 -2.76 -4.48 -26.43
N TRP A 325 -1.87 -5.20 -25.77
CA TRP A 325 -0.60 -4.64 -25.31
C TRP A 325 0.22 -4.14 -26.49
N TRP A 326 0.68 -2.92 -26.37
CA TRP A 326 1.64 -2.28 -27.26
C TRP A 326 2.79 -1.65 -26.48
N ASP A 327 3.97 -1.71 -27.01
CA ASP A 327 5.13 -0.96 -26.55
C ASP A 327 6.04 -0.57 -27.72
N ASN A 328 6.85 0.46 -27.54
CA ASN A 328 7.85 0.87 -28.52
C ASN A 328 9.23 0.20 -28.31
N GLY A 329 9.31 -0.79 -27.44
CA GLY A 329 10.54 -1.44 -27.00
C GLY A 329 11.33 -0.66 -25.95
N PHE A 330 10.86 0.54 -25.55
CA PHE A 330 11.53 1.43 -24.60
C PHE A 330 10.59 1.97 -23.53
N GLN A 331 10.35 3.29 -23.52
CA GLN A 331 9.69 4.01 -22.43
C GLN A 331 8.25 4.42 -22.78
N ALA A 332 7.61 3.69 -23.71
CA ALA A 332 6.23 3.93 -24.06
C ALA A 332 5.45 2.61 -24.13
N ILE A 333 4.27 2.57 -23.47
CA ILE A 333 3.38 1.42 -23.45
C ILE A 333 1.93 1.85 -23.62
N ALA A 334 1.11 0.93 -24.11
CA ALA A 334 -0.34 1.04 -24.08
C ALA A 334 -0.96 -0.34 -23.88
N PHE A 335 -2.11 -0.39 -23.21
CA PHE A 335 -2.88 -1.62 -23.08
C PHE A 335 -4.34 -1.36 -22.76
N GLY A 336 -5.18 -2.29 -23.17
CA GLY A 336 -6.59 -2.32 -22.80
C GLY A 336 -6.84 -3.21 -21.58
N ARG A 337 -7.97 -2.98 -20.94
CA ARG A 337 -8.53 -3.79 -19.89
C ARG A 337 -9.88 -4.36 -20.37
N GLY A 338 -9.82 -5.56 -20.98
CA GLY A 338 -10.95 -6.14 -21.68
C GLY A 338 -11.56 -5.15 -22.71
N ASN A 339 -12.86 -4.95 -22.62
CA ASN A 339 -13.61 -3.94 -23.39
C ASN A 339 -14.09 -2.79 -22.51
N LYS A 340 -13.41 -2.51 -21.39
CA LYS A 340 -13.87 -1.53 -20.41
C LYS A 340 -12.95 -0.32 -20.24
N GLY A 341 -11.68 -0.42 -20.59
CA GLY A 341 -10.75 0.70 -20.45
C GLY A 341 -9.50 0.53 -21.29
N PHE A 342 -8.79 1.63 -21.50
CA PHE A 342 -7.53 1.69 -22.23
C PHE A 342 -6.62 2.75 -21.62
N ILE A 343 -5.33 2.49 -21.57
CA ILE A 343 -4.31 3.42 -21.06
C ILE A 343 -3.11 3.47 -22.01
N VAL A 344 -2.53 4.67 -22.17
CA VAL A 344 -1.26 4.93 -22.87
C VAL A 344 -0.35 5.66 -21.90
N MET A 345 0.91 5.23 -21.78
CA MET A 345 1.92 5.86 -20.91
C MET A 345 3.17 6.19 -21.74
N ASN A 346 3.67 7.39 -21.56
CA ASN A 346 4.79 7.95 -22.32
C ASN A 346 5.87 8.49 -21.36
N ASN A 347 6.91 7.72 -21.12
CA ASN A 347 8.10 8.18 -20.38
C ASN A 347 9.27 8.50 -21.33
N GLU A 348 8.95 8.78 -22.61
CA GLU A 348 9.90 9.24 -23.63
C GLU A 348 10.03 10.76 -23.60
N GLN A 349 11.07 11.27 -24.28
CA GLN A 349 11.26 12.72 -24.48
C GLN A 349 10.44 13.28 -25.65
N THR A 350 9.75 12.43 -26.39
CA THR A 350 8.97 12.78 -27.59
C THR A 350 7.49 12.51 -27.40
N THR A 351 6.65 13.16 -28.19
CA THR A 351 5.21 12.92 -28.21
C THR A 351 4.90 11.57 -28.86
N ILE A 352 4.04 10.76 -28.26
CA ILE A 352 3.35 9.64 -28.92
C ILE A 352 2.12 10.22 -29.66
N ASP A 353 1.94 9.89 -30.92
CA ASP A 353 0.79 10.28 -31.72
C ASP A 353 0.50 9.21 -32.78
N GLN A 354 -0.37 8.27 -32.43
CA GLN A 354 -0.67 7.14 -33.33
C GLN A 354 -2.06 6.51 -33.06
N ASP A 355 -2.46 5.61 -33.95
CA ASP A 355 -3.68 4.85 -33.82
C ASP A 355 -3.46 3.60 -32.95
N PHE A 356 -4.39 3.37 -32.02
CA PHE A 356 -4.40 2.20 -31.13
C PHE A 356 -5.68 1.38 -31.31
N ASN A 357 -5.54 0.06 -31.24
CA ASN A 357 -6.68 -0.83 -31.07
C ASN A 357 -7.11 -0.82 -29.61
N ILE A 358 -8.24 -0.15 -29.32
CA ILE A 358 -8.70 0.15 -27.97
C ILE A 358 -9.65 -0.92 -27.43
N ASN A 359 -10.38 -1.62 -28.32
CA ASN A 359 -11.38 -2.63 -27.97
C ASN A 359 -12.54 -2.11 -27.10
N LEU A 360 -12.83 -0.80 -27.15
CA LEU A 360 -14.05 -0.23 -26.61
C LEU A 360 -15.12 -0.10 -27.71
N HIS A 361 -16.38 0.03 -27.32
CA HIS A 361 -17.46 0.34 -28.26
C HIS A 361 -17.24 1.71 -28.90
N ASP A 362 -17.83 1.89 -30.11
CA ASP A 362 -17.77 3.18 -30.78
C ASP A 362 -18.45 4.26 -29.95
N GLY A 363 -17.78 5.42 -29.83
CA GLY A 363 -18.25 6.52 -29.01
C GLY A 363 -17.17 7.52 -28.69
N ASP A 364 -17.52 8.56 -27.94
CA ASP A 364 -16.59 9.56 -27.43
C ASP A 364 -16.27 9.29 -25.97
N TYR A 365 -14.97 9.28 -25.63
CA TYR A 365 -14.47 9.00 -24.28
C TYR A 365 -13.55 10.12 -23.81
N CYS A 366 -13.73 10.55 -22.57
CA CYS A 366 -12.89 11.61 -21.98
C CYS A 366 -11.57 11.05 -21.43
N ASP A 367 -10.49 11.82 -21.59
CA ASP A 367 -9.23 11.56 -20.89
C ASP A 367 -9.41 11.75 -19.38
N VAL A 368 -9.44 10.66 -18.61
CA VAL A 368 -9.64 10.72 -17.15
C VAL A 368 -8.41 11.25 -16.40
N ILE A 369 -7.24 11.31 -17.03
CA ILE A 369 -6.02 11.83 -16.39
C ILE A 369 -6.09 13.34 -16.24
N THR A 370 -6.54 14.05 -17.28
CA THR A 370 -6.48 15.51 -17.34
C THR A 370 -7.84 16.18 -17.23
N CYS A 371 -8.92 15.47 -17.39
CA CYS A 371 -10.28 16.03 -17.35
C CYS A 371 -11.00 15.72 -16.02
N ASP A 372 -11.90 16.60 -15.62
CA ASP A 372 -12.65 16.46 -14.35
C ASP A 372 -13.80 15.46 -14.47
N ASN A 373 -14.37 15.30 -15.67
CA ASN A 373 -15.43 14.35 -15.97
C ASN A 373 -14.90 13.21 -16.84
N ASN A 374 -15.39 12.01 -16.60
CA ASN A 374 -15.06 10.82 -17.38
C ASN A 374 -16.05 10.55 -18.54
N ARG A 375 -17.04 11.42 -18.76
CA ARG A 375 -18.05 11.33 -19.84
C ARG A 375 -18.22 12.67 -20.56
N PRO A 376 -18.47 12.68 -21.87
CA PRO A 376 -18.73 13.90 -22.62
C PRO A 376 -20.02 14.64 -22.15
N PRO A 377 -20.00 15.97 -22.08
CA PRO A 377 -18.84 16.81 -22.33
C PRO A 377 -17.80 16.64 -21.22
N CYS A 378 -16.54 16.39 -21.62
CA CYS A 378 -15.43 16.29 -20.67
C CYS A 378 -15.30 17.59 -19.89
N GLY A 379 -14.93 17.54 -18.61
CA GLY A 379 -14.80 18.73 -17.79
C GLY A 379 -13.98 19.83 -18.44
N SER A 380 -14.30 21.05 -18.12
CA SER A 380 -13.62 22.25 -18.64
C SER A 380 -12.44 22.63 -17.74
N GLY A 381 -11.26 22.52 -18.23
CA GLY A 381 -10.04 23.04 -17.62
C GLY A 381 -8.99 23.27 -18.70
N SER A 382 -8.12 24.26 -18.54
CA SER A 382 -7.07 24.57 -19.51
C SER A 382 -6.10 23.39 -19.75
N SER A 383 -6.10 22.37 -18.88
CA SER A 383 -5.28 21.17 -18.98
C SER A 383 -6.01 19.94 -19.48
N CYS A 384 -7.37 19.96 -19.62
CA CYS A 384 -8.14 18.84 -20.12
C CYS A 384 -7.86 18.61 -21.60
N ARG A 385 -7.40 17.39 -21.97
CA ARG A 385 -7.16 17.01 -23.37
C ARG A 385 -8.42 16.73 -24.16
N GLY A 386 -9.58 16.73 -23.51
CA GLY A 386 -10.88 16.52 -24.13
C GLY A 386 -11.25 15.07 -24.32
N SER A 387 -12.01 14.78 -25.36
CA SER A 387 -12.43 13.43 -25.72
C SER A 387 -11.63 12.87 -26.89
N VAL A 388 -11.57 11.54 -26.93
CA VAL A 388 -11.12 10.78 -28.08
C VAL A 388 -12.30 10.00 -28.63
N LYS A 389 -12.43 9.97 -29.97
CA LYS A 389 -13.48 9.19 -30.66
C LYS A 389 -12.95 7.81 -30.99
N VAL A 390 -13.64 6.79 -30.49
CA VAL A 390 -13.42 5.40 -30.87
C VAL A 390 -14.34 5.08 -32.06
N THR A 391 -13.77 4.50 -33.11
CA THR A 391 -14.50 4.06 -34.31
C THR A 391 -13.98 2.69 -34.74
N ASN A 392 -14.87 1.71 -34.85
CA ASN A 392 -14.52 0.31 -35.15
C ASN A 392 -13.44 -0.25 -34.19
N GLY A 393 -13.49 0.13 -32.94
CA GLY A 393 -12.54 -0.29 -31.90
C GLY A 393 -11.17 0.38 -31.96
N TRP A 394 -10.96 1.40 -32.79
CA TRP A 394 -9.71 2.14 -32.94
C TRP A 394 -9.87 3.61 -32.59
N ALA A 395 -8.81 4.22 -32.07
CA ALA A 395 -8.73 5.67 -31.91
C ALA A 395 -7.28 6.16 -32.04
N ARG A 396 -7.14 7.39 -32.59
CA ARG A 396 -5.88 8.11 -32.58
C ARG A 396 -5.70 8.79 -31.22
N ILE A 397 -4.61 8.47 -30.54
CA ILE A 397 -4.28 9.05 -29.25
C ILE A 397 -2.94 9.80 -29.35
N ARG A 398 -2.95 11.03 -28.83
CA ARG A 398 -1.76 11.86 -28.70
C ARG A 398 -1.43 12.07 -27.25
N VAL A 399 -0.22 11.65 -26.83
CA VAL A 399 0.32 11.80 -25.47
C VAL A 399 1.64 12.57 -25.55
N PRO A 400 1.62 13.88 -25.25
CA PRO A 400 2.83 14.69 -25.24
C PRO A 400 3.71 14.32 -24.03
N ASN A 401 5.01 14.70 -24.13
CA ASN A 401 5.89 14.71 -22.96
C ASN A 401 5.65 16.02 -22.19
N ASP A 402 4.68 16.02 -21.30
CA ASP A 402 4.32 17.16 -20.45
C ASP A 402 4.19 16.71 -18.98
N ALA A 403 3.55 17.52 -18.14
CA ALA A 403 3.36 17.22 -16.72
C ALA A 403 2.49 15.96 -16.47
N ASN A 404 1.74 15.46 -17.46
CA ASN A 404 0.91 14.26 -17.39
C ASN A 404 1.09 13.39 -18.65
N PRO A 405 2.26 12.76 -18.87
CA PRO A 405 2.58 12.07 -20.10
C PRO A 405 1.91 10.69 -20.17
N TYR A 406 0.66 10.62 -19.85
CA TYR A 406 -0.18 9.43 -19.93
C TYR A 406 -1.63 9.84 -20.19
N PHE A 407 -2.38 8.90 -20.71
CA PHE A 407 -3.78 9.08 -21.16
C PHE A 407 -4.58 7.85 -20.78
N ALA A 408 -5.78 8.01 -20.26
CA ALA A 408 -6.65 6.87 -19.95
C ALA A 408 -8.11 7.19 -20.19
N ILE A 409 -8.83 6.18 -20.67
CA ILE A 409 -10.28 6.23 -20.91
C ILE A 409 -10.95 4.96 -20.40
N HIS A 410 -12.20 5.04 -19.97
CA HIS A 410 -13.02 3.89 -19.61
C HIS A 410 -14.51 4.12 -19.89
N VAL A 411 -15.31 3.04 -19.82
CA VAL A 411 -16.77 3.07 -19.99
C VAL A 411 -17.49 3.80 -18.88
#